data_62fede0019a9cc54b5ed6c2ddeb3d7a6
#
_entry.id   62fede0019a9cc54b5ed6c2ddeb3d7a6
#
_cell.length_a   1.000
_cell.length_b   1.000
_cell.length_c   1.000
_cell.angle_alpha   90.00
_cell.angle_beta   90.00
_cell.angle_gamma   90.00
#
_symmetry.space_group_name_H-M   'P 1'
#
loop_
_entity.id
_entity.type
_entity.pdbx_description
1 polymer ?
#
loop_
_entity_poly.entity_id
_entity_poly.type
_entity_poly.pdbx_seq_one_letter_code
_entity_poly.pdbx_strand_id
1 'polypeptide(L)'
;MDFCVLLLLSSLMAVFLPAARVNGTASPPHILFVVADDLGWSDVGFHGSKIQTPNIDKLASEGVVLDNYYVLPICTPTRSALMTGRYPIHTGE
;
A
#
# COMPACT_ATOMS: atom_id res chain seq x y z
N MET A 1 -7.71 -14.45 -9.83
CA MET A 1 -6.68 -15.50 -9.73
C MET A 1 -5.72 -15.25 -10.86
N ASP A 2 -4.72 -14.42 -10.66
CA ASP A 2 -3.52 -14.31 -11.51
C ASP A 2 -2.62 -13.22 -10.93
N PHE A 3 -1.86 -13.61 -9.90
CA PHE A 3 -0.99 -12.70 -9.15
C PHE A 3 0.49 -13.13 -9.22
N CYS A 4 0.93 -13.73 -10.31
CA CYS A 4 2.26 -14.38 -10.28
C CYS A 4 3.17 -14.20 -11.51
N VAL A 5 3.00 -13.20 -12.36
CA VAL A 5 3.83 -13.15 -13.60
C VAL A 5 4.76 -11.95 -13.75
N LEU A 6 4.71 -10.93 -12.90
CA LEU A 6 5.53 -9.73 -13.12
C LEU A 6 6.84 -9.64 -12.31
N LEU A 7 7.22 -10.68 -11.57
CA LEU A 7 8.46 -10.65 -10.76
C LEU A 7 9.62 -11.50 -11.32
N LEU A 8 9.47 -12.13 -12.48
CA LEU A 8 10.50 -13.05 -13.01
C LEU A 8 11.32 -12.51 -14.19
N LEU A 9 11.06 -11.31 -14.69
CA LEU A 9 11.82 -10.75 -15.83
C LEU A 9 12.87 -9.69 -15.45
N SER A 10 12.99 -9.29 -14.18
CA SER A 10 14.04 -8.34 -13.75
C SER A 10 15.31 -9.01 -13.22
N SER A 11 15.32 -10.32 -13.06
CA SER A 11 16.40 -11.05 -12.37
C SER A 11 17.60 -11.40 -13.25
N LEU A 12 17.54 -11.24 -14.57
CA LEU A 12 18.61 -11.68 -15.47
C LEU A 12 19.55 -10.56 -15.97
N MET A 13 19.30 -9.28 -15.60
CA MET A 13 20.21 -8.18 -15.93
C MET A 13 20.97 -7.58 -14.74
N ALA A 14 20.84 -8.16 -13.56
CA ALA A 14 21.47 -7.64 -12.33
C ALA A 14 22.91 -8.15 -12.08
N VAL A 15 23.50 -8.91 -12.99
CA VAL A 15 24.80 -9.60 -12.73
C VAL A 15 26.03 -8.74 -13.00
N PHE A 16 25.89 -7.54 -13.59
CA PHE A 16 27.05 -6.70 -13.94
C PHE A 16 27.01 -5.24 -13.48
N LEU A 17 26.15 -4.87 -12.55
CA LEU A 17 26.33 -3.59 -11.88
C LEU A 17 27.25 -3.81 -10.67
N PRO A 18 28.39 -3.07 -10.59
CA PRO A 18 29.19 -3.09 -9.37
C PRO A 18 28.25 -2.69 -8.22
N ALA A 19 28.18 -3.52 -7.20
CA ALA A 19 27.42 -3.22 -6.01
C ALA A 19 27.94 -1.89 -5.45
N ALA A 20 27.30 -0.80 -5.81
CA ALA A 20 27.54 0.49 -5.20
C ALA A 20 27.24 0.27 -3.72
N ARG A 21 28.28 0.23 -2.91
CA ARG A 21 28.14 0.23 -1.45
C ARG A 21 27.41 1.52 -1.11
N VAL A 22 26.13 1.44 -0.88
CA VAL A 22 25.39 2.53 -0.26
C VAL A 22 25.88 2.62 1.19
N ASN A 23 26.99 3.34 1.36
CA ASN A 23 27.42 3.78 2.68
C ASN A 23 26.48 4.90 3.12
N GLY A 24 25.22 4.58 3.27
CA GLY A 24 24.23 5.50 3.78
C GLY A 24 24.20 5.44 5.30
N THR A 25 24.76 6.41 5.96
CA THR A 25 24.39 6.81 7.32
C THR A 25 23.04 7.53 7.31
N ALA A 26 22.15 7.19 6.38
CA ALA A 26 20.82 7.74 6.34
C ALA A 26 20.05 7.23 7.56
N SER A 27 19.57 8.14 8.40
CA SER A 27 18.65 7.77 9.46
C SER A 27 17.39 7.13 8.83
N PRO A 28 16.79 6.14 9.49
CA PRO A 28 15.55 5.55 8.99
C PRO A 28 14.50 6.64 8.72
N PRO A 29 13.74 6.55 7.63
CA PRO A 29 12.70 7.53 7.35
C PRO A 29 11.58 7.46 8.38
N HIS A 30 10.94 8.59 8.64
CA HIS A 30 9.70 8.59 9.40
C HIS A 30 8.57 8.06 8.53
N ILE A 31 7.73 7.20 9.09
CA ILE A 31 6.57 6.63 8.42
C ILE A 31 5.32 7.12 9.14
N LEU A 32 4.45 7.83 8.41
CA LEU A 32 3.11 8.18 8.87
C LEU A 32 2.12 7.24 8.20
N PHE A 33 1.49 6.38 8.99
CA PHE A 33 0.48 5.45 8.51
C PHE A 33 -0.92 5.95 8.90
N VAL A 34 -1.76 6.21 7.90
CA VAL A 34 -3.13 6.72 8.10
C VAL A 34 -4.12 5.68 7.62
N VAL A 35 -5.03 5.29 8.49
CA VAL A 35 -6.14 4.36 8.18
C VAL A 35 -7.43 5.14 8.19
N ALA A 36 -8.09 5.23 7.03
CA ALA A 36 -9.42 5.80 6.95
C ALA A 36 -10.46 4.76 7.38
N ASP A 37 -11.48 5.21 8.12
CA ASP A 37 -12.59 4.37 8.56
C ASP A 37 -13.78 4.58 7.63
N ASP A 38 -14.35 3.49 7.14
CA ASP A 38 -15.52 3.47 6.24
C ASP A 38 -15.39 4.37 4.99
N LEU A 39 -14.18 4.56 4.47
CA LEU A 39 -13.96 5.29 3.24
C LEU A 39 -14.27 4.40 2.04
N GLY A 40 -15.27 4.77 1.26
CA GLY A 40 -15.64 4.07 0.03
C GLY A 40 -14.73 4.43 -1.15
N TRP A 41 -14.66 3.54 -2.13
CA TRP A 41 -13.92 3.76 -3.38
C TRP A 41 -14.31 5.06 -4.08
N SER A 42 -15.61 5.34 -4.14
CA SER A 42 -16.16 6.53 -4.81
C SER A 42 -16.25 7.76 -3.90
N ASP A 43 -15.60 7.77 -2.75
CA ASP A 43 -15.64 8.89 -1.81
C ASP A 43 -14.44 9.84 -1.96
N VAL A 44 -13.52 9.53 -2.87
CA VAL A 44 -12.33 10.34 -3.14
C VAL A 44 -12.35 10.91 -4.56
N GLY A 45 -11.85 12.14 -4.71
CA GLY A 45 -11.91 12.88 -5.97
C GLY A 45 -11.16 12.21 -7.11
N PHE A 46 -10.01 11.62 -6.87
CA PHE A 46 -9.22 10.92 -7.91
C PHE A 46 -9.88 9.64 -8.46
N HIS A 47 -10.93 9.13 -7.80
CA HIS A 47 -11.82 8.08 -8.34
C HIS A 47 -13.13 8.65 -8.94
N GLY A 48 -13.21 9.96 -9.16
CA GLY A 48 -14.37 10.61 -9.79
C GLY A 48 -15.52 10.95 -8.84
N SER A 49 -15.27 11.01 -7.54
CA SER A 49 -16.27 11.47 -6.56
C SER A 49 -16.68 12.91 -6.79
N LYS A 50 -17.93 13.23 -6.44
CA LYS A 50 -18.39 14.62 -6.29
C LYS A 50 -17.94 15.26 -4.97
N ILE A 51 -17.48 14.44 -4.01
CA ILE A 51 -16.90 14.90 -2.77
C ILE A 51 -15.51 15.44 -3.07
N GLN A 52 -15.24 16.65 -2.63
CA GLN A 52 -13.95 17.29 -2.85
C GLN A 52 -12.94 16.82 -1.81
N THR A 53 -11.89 16.14 -2.26
CA THR A 53 -10.81 15.63 -1.41
C THR A 53 -9.43 16.12 -1.88
N PRO A 54 -9.21 17.46 -1.96
CA PRO A 54 -8.04 18.01 -2.65
C PRO A 54 -6.70 17.57 -2.05
N ASN A 55 -6.64 17.36 -0.75
CA ASN A 55 -5.41 16.91 -0.09
C ASN A 55 -5.11 15.44 -0.36
N ILE A 56 -6.16 14.59 -0.39
CA ILE A 56 -6.02 13.17 -0.72
C ILE A 56 -5.67 13.02 -2.21
N ASP A 57 -6.34 13.79 -3.08
CA ASP A 57 -6.08 13.81 -4.52
C ASP A 57 -4.64 14.25 -4.83
N LYS A 58 -4.14 15.23 -4.08
CA LYS A 58 -2.74 15.67 -4.19
C LYS A 58 -1.79 14.54 -3.79
N LEU A 59 -2.01 13.87 -2.66
CA LEU A 59 -1.19 12.73 -2.25
C LEU A 59 -1.21 11.61 -3.30
N ALA A 60 -2.38 11.32 -3.88
CA ALA A 60 -2.51 10.33 -4.94
C ALA A 60 -1.73 10.72 -6.19
N SER A 61 -1.75 12.00 -6.58
CA SER A 61 -1.03 12.49 -7.76
C SER A 61 0.50 12.54 -7.59
N GLU A 62 0.99 12.69 -6.38
CA GLU A 62 2.41 12.78 -6.05
C GLU A 62 3.00 11.43 -5.59
N GLY A 63 2.16 10.46 -5.29
CA GLY A 63 2.54 9.17 -4.72
C GLY A 63 2.23 7.98 -5.63
N VAL A 64 2.11 6.81 -5.01
CA VAL A 64 1.71 5.57 -5.67
C VAL A 64 0.31 5.20 -5.23
N VAL A 65 -0.61 5.07 -6.17
CA VAL A 65 -1.97 4.59 -5.94
C VAL A 65 -2.01 3.07 -6.15
N LEU A 66 -2.54 2.35 -5.18
CA LEU A 66 -2.69 0.89 -5.22
C LEU A 66 -4.15 0.55 -5.55
N ASP A 67 -4.52 0.56 -6.82
CA ASP A 67 -5.90 0.36 -7.27
C ASP A 67 -6.48 -1.01 -6.95
N ASN A 68 -5.65 -2.03 -6.88
CA ASN A 68 -6.07 -3.41 -6.63
C ASN A 68 -5.64 -3.89 -5.23
N TYR A 69 -5.63 -3.01 -4.26
CA TYR A 69 -5.34 -3.34 -2.88
C TYR A 69 -6.65 -3.54 -2.10
N TYR A 70 -6.88 -4.75 -1.62
CA TYR A 70 -8.12 -5.12 -0.95
C TYR A 70 -7.88 -5.43 0.52
N VAL A 71 -8.84 -5.02 1.34
CA VAL A 71 -8.91 -5.32 2.77
C VAL A 71 -10.22 -6.05 3.07
N LEU A 72 -10.40 -6.51 4.29
CA LEU A 72 -11.63 -7.14 4.71
C LEU A 72 -12.77 -6.11 4.78
N PRO A 73 -14.03 -6.52 4.54
CA PRO A 73 -15.14 -5.57 4.36
C PRO A 73 -15.60 -4.86 5.63
N ILE A 74 -15.07 -5.23 6.79
CA ILE A 74 -15.43 -4.65 8.09
C ILE A 74 -14.16 -4.15 8.80
N CYS A 75 -14.31 -3.12 9.64
CA CYS A 75 -13.20 -2.46 10.33
C CYS A 75 -12.44 -3.41 11.29
N THR A 76 -13.14 -4.17 12.12
CA THR A 76 -12.53 -5.04 13.14
C THR A 76 -11.57 -6.07 12.55
N PRO A 77 -11.96 -6.94 11.61
CA PRO A 77 -11.05 -7.93 11.06
C PRO A 77 -9.90 -7.31 10.24
N THR A 78 -10.14 -6.21 9.54
CA THR A 78 -9.08 -5.49 8.83
C THR A 78 -8.05 -4.94 9.81
N ARG A 79 -8.49 -4.28 10.89
CA ARG A 79 -7.59 -3.71 11.89
C ARG A 79 -6.86 -4.78 12.68
N SER A 80 -7.54 -5.87 13.02
CA SER A 80 -6.92 -7.03 13.67
C SER A 80 -5.80 -7.61 12.80
N ALA A 81 -6.05 -7.83 11.51
CA ALA A 81 -5.04 -8.31 10.57
C ALA A 81 -3.86 -7.34 10.45
N LEU A 82 -4.13 -6.03 10.36
CA LEU A 82 -3.12 -5.00 10.27
C LEU A 82 -2.22 -4.96 11.51
N MET A 83 -2.81 -5.01 12.71
CA MET A 83 -2.08 -4.88 13.97
C MET A 83 -1.32 -6.15 14.35
N THR A 84 -1.78 -7.31 13.91
CA THR A 84 -1.19 -8.61 14.30
C THR A 84 -0.36 -9.27 13.22
N GLY A 85 -0.53 -8.86 11.96
CA GLY A 85 0.05 -9.54 10.79
C GLY A 85 -0.54 -10.93 10.55
N ARG A 86 -1.73 -11.23 11.11
CA ARG A 86 -2.39 -12.53 11.02
C ARG A 86 -3.74 -12.42 10.32
N TYR A 87 -4.17 -13.49 9.68
CA TYR A 87 -5.54 -13.57 9.18
C TYR A 87 -6.54 -13.55 10.34
N PRO A 88 -7.68 -12.85 10.22
CA PRO A 88 -8.67 -12.69 11.30
C PRO A 88 -9.19 -14.00 11.87
N ILE A 89 -9.32 -15.04 11.06
CA ILE A 89 -9.70 -16.38 11.52
C ILE A 89 -8.76 -16.93 12.61
N HIS A 90 -7.53 -16.46 12.66
CA HIS A 90 -6.56 -16.86 13.69
C HIS A 90 -6.56 -15.96 14.93
N THR A 91 -7.33 -14.86 14.89
CA THR A 91 -7.46 -13.93 16.01
C THR A 91 -8.84 -14.02 16.68
N GLY A 92 -9.70 -14.90 16.19
CA GLY A 92 -11.06 -15.11 16.74
C GLY A 92 -12.09 -14.09 16.27
N GLU A 93 -11.84 -13.43 15.15
CA GLU A 93 -12.65 -12.36 14.57
C GLU A 93 -13.34 -12.83 13.28
#